data_21e525d515867e9fc67da6e720c6ffc7
#
_entry.id   21e525d515867e9fc67da6e720c6ffc7
#
_cell.length_a   1.000
_cell.length_b   1.000
_cell.length_c   1.000
_cell.angle_alpha   90.00
_cell.angle_beta   90.00
_cell.angle_gamma   90.00
#
_symmetry.space_group_name_H-M   'P 1'
#
loop_
_entity.id
_entity.type
_entity.pdbx_description
1 polymer ?
#
loop_
_entity_poly.entity_id
_entity_poly.type
_entity_poly.pdbx_seq_one_letter_code
_entity_poly.pdbx_strand_id
1 'polypeptide(L)'
;KDRIVTRFASKDQTLIRAISEASKIHHEHLEEFGSDYMMMDESDLITHLQSDYVNFYNPATVNPYVAIAARGPWIITSHGAVLHDNGGYGMLGGGHGPDDIIGVMSKNWVMANIMTASFSQKRLAEALRKEVGYSRGECPFSKFVCMNSGSESVTIGMRIADVNANQMTGPGGRHEGKPIKKIALKQAFHGRTQRPALISDSCKTKYIKNLATFRDRESIIIVEPNNIADLQSVFTRAESEGFFIELLALEPVQGEGSPGQDISREFYDEARRLTTEHGSMLLVDSIQAGFRGKGCLSIVDYPGFQTAKVPDLETWSKALNAGQY
;
A
#
# COMPACT_ATOMS: atom_id res chain seq x y z
N LYS A 1 -5.20 11.12 31.37
CA LYS A 1 -3.78 11.45 31.22
C LYS A 1 -2.96 10.77 32.32
N ASP A 2 -3.13 11.10 33.58
CA ASP A 2 -2.35 10.59 34.71
C ASP A 2 -2.38 9.06 34.84
N ARG A 3 -3.51 8.41 34.58
CA ARG A 3 -3.62 6.93 34.61
C ARG A 3 -2.74 6.26 33.54
N ILE A 4 -2.67 6.82 32.33
CA ILE A 4 -1.81 6.30 31.25
C ILE A 4 -0.35 6.54 31.61
N VAL A 5 0.00 7.76 32.00
CA VAL A 5 1.36 8.12 32.39
C VAL A 5 1.83 7.25 33.56
N THR A 6 1.04 7.12 34.63
CA THR A 6 1.39 6.28 35.78
C THR A 6 1.55 4.80 35.40
N ARG A 7 0.73 4.29 34.50
CA ARG A 7 0.76 2.88 34.09
C ARG A 7 1.91 2.55 33.16
N PHE A 8 2.24 3.45 32.23
CA PHE A 8 3.19 3.19 31.13
C PHE A 8 4.50 3.96 31.26
N ALA A 9 4.50 5.18 31.79
CA ALA A 9 5.68 6.04 31.81
C ALA A 9 6.90 5.43 32.53
N SER A 10 6.69 4.62 33.58
CA SER A 10 7.78 3.92 34.25
C SER A 10 8.40 2.76 33.46
N LYS A 11 7.71 2.30 32.39
CA LYS A 11 8.08 1.10 31.65
C LYS A 11 8.33 1.37 30.16
N ASP A 12 7.84 2.48 29.63
CA ASP A 12 7.92 2.81 28.21
C ASP A 12 8.69 4.12 28.00
N GLN A 13 9.97 3.98 27.69
CA GLN A 13 10.86 5.10 27.41
C GLN A 13 10.41 5.90 26.18
N THR A 14 9.73 5.25 25.25
CA THR A 14 9.20 5.89 24.02
C THR A 14 8.10 6.89 24.36
N LEU A 15 7.22 6.52 25.31
CA LEU A 15 6.18 7.43 25.82
C LEU A 15 6.78 8.64 26.56
N ILE A 16 7.75 8.39 27.44
CA ILE A 16 8.44 9.48 28.18
C ILE A 16 9.07 10.46 27.18
N ARG A 17 9.74 9.93 26.17
CA ARG A 17 10.37 10.73 25.14
C ARG A 17 9.34 11.54 24.33
N ALA A 18 8.23 10.93 23.90
CA ALA A 18 7.15 11.62 23.22
C ALA A 18 6.57 12.79 24.03
N ILE A 19 6.36 12.60 25.34
CA ILE A 19 5.88 13.65 26.24
C ILE A 19 6.90 14.79 26.40
N SER A 20 8.17 14.46 26.54
CA SER A 20 9.24 15.46 26.66
C SER A 20 9.38 16.29 25.38
N GLU A 21 9.35 15.63 24.23
CA GLU A 21 9.39 16.30 22.91
C GLU A 21 8.14 17.18 22.70
N ALA A 22 6.97 16.69 23.07
CA ALA A 22 5.72 17.48 22.99
C ALA A 22 5.81 18.77 23.80
N SER A 23 6.35 18.72 25.02
CA SER A 23 6.55 19.89 25.86
C SER A 23 7.48 20.93 25.21
N LYS A 24 8.59 20.47 24.62
CA LYS A 24 9.53 21.32 23.91
C LYS A 24 8.90 21.95 22.66
N ILE A 25 8.28 21.13 21.80
CA ILE A 25 7.65 21.58 20.55
C ILE A 25 6.48 22.54 20.85
N HIS A 26 5.71 22.29 21.91
CA HIS A 26 4.65 23.22 22.32
C HIS A 26 5.20 24.61 22.64
N HIS A 27 6.36 24.67 23.31
CA HIS A 27 7.00 25.94 23.61
C HIS A 27 7.52 26.64 22.33
N GLU A 28 8.14 25.90 21.43
CA GLU A 28 8.58 26.39 20.13
C GLU A 28 7.40 26.93 19.30
N HIS A 29 6.26 26.22 19.28
CA HIS A 29 5.04 26.66 18.59
C HIS A 29 4.40 27.89 19.23
N LEU A 30 4.48 28.06 20.55
CA LEU A 30 4.05 29.29 21.21
C LEU A 30 4.88 30.48 20.76
N GLU A 31 6.18 30.31 20.57
CA GLU A 31 7.07 31.35 20.05
C GLU A 31 6.82 31.66 18.58
N GLU A 32 6.57 30.62 17.76
CA GLU A 32 6.42 30.73 16.31
C GLU A 32 5.02 31.24 15.89
N PHE A 33 3.96 30.67 16.47
CA PHE A 33 2.57 30.93 16.05
C PHE A 33 1.78 31.82 17.02
N GLY A 34 2.24 31.98 18.25
CA GLY A 34 1.59 32.79 19.28
C GLY A 34 0.53 32.05 20.08
N SER A 35 0.13 32.68 21.18
CA SER A 35 -0.83 32.12 22.14
C SER A 35 -2.22 31.88 21.54
N ASP A 36 -2.67 32.74 20.62
CA ASP A 36 -4.01 32.67 20.05
C ASP A 36 -4.23 31.35 19.30
N TYR A 37 -3.21 30.85 18.59
CA TYR A 37 -3.24 29.55 17.94
C TYR A 37 -3.19 28.39 18.95
N MET A 38 -2.26 28.47 19.89
CA MET A 38 -2.02 27.37 20.83
C MET A 38 -3.12 27.20 21.87
N MET A 39 -3.96 28.23 22.09
CA MET A 39 -5.09 28.22 23.00
C MET A 39 -6.45 28.06 22.30
N MET A 40 -6.46 27.95 20.97
CA MET A 40 -7.66 27.73 20.18
C MET A 40 -8.27 26.34 20.50
N ASP A 41 -9.59 26.25 20.49
CA ASP A 41 -10.26 24.94 20.60
C ASP A 41 -9.77 23.98 19.49
N GLU A 42 -9.60 22.69 19.82
CA GLU A 42 -8.97 21.74 18.91
C GLU A 42 -9.70 21.60 17.57
N SER A 43 -11.04 21.71 17.54
CA SER A 43 -11.84 21.71 16.31
C SER A 43 -11.57 22.92 15.43
N ASP A 44 -11.41 24.10 16.04
CA ASP A 44 -11.11 25.33 15.31
C ASP A 44 -9.67 25.33 14.81
N LEU A 45 -8.76 24.84 15.62
CA LEU A 45 -7.35 24.65 15.23
C LEU A 45 -7.22 23.70 14.04
N ILE A 46 -7.91 22.54 14.04
CA ILE A 46 -7.95 21.62 12.90
C ILE A 46 -8.45 22.33 11.64
N THR A 47 -9.56 23.05 11.74
CA THR A 47 -10.15 23.78 10.61
C THR A 47 -9.15 24.80 10.07
N HIS A 48 -8.48 25.52 10.95
CA HIS A 48 -7.50 26.55 10.59
C HIS A 48 -6.26 25.94 9.91
N LEU A 49 -5.66 24.90 10.49
CA LEU A 49 -4.47 24.23 9.96
C LEU A 49 -4.72 23.57 8.61
N GLN A 50 -5.95 23.17 8.31
CA GLN A 50 -6.32 22.51 7.07
C GLN A 50 -6.91 23.45 6.02
N SER A 51 -7.07 24.75 6.31
CA SER A 51 -7.74 25.70 5.44
C SER A 51 -7.14 25.83 4.05
N ASP A 52 -5.83 25.69 3.95
CA ASP A 52 -5.08 25.84 2.69
C ASP A 52 -4.95 24.52 1.91
N TYR A 53 -5.47 23.42 2.44
CA TYR A 53 -5.33 22.10 1.82
C TYR A 53 -6.66 21.52 1.34
N VAL A 54 -6.64 20.85 0.20
CA VAL A 54 -7.79 20.06 -0.28
C VAL A 54 -7.74 18.69 0.38
N ASN A 55 -8.68 18.44 1.31
CA ASN A 55 -8.88 17.10 1.85
C ASN A 55 -9.85 16.32 0.94
N PHE A 56 -9.34 15.29 0.26
CA PHE A 56 -10.13 14.44 -0.63
C PHE A 56 -10.83 13.27 0.10
N TYR A 57 -10.62 13.12 1.40
CA TYR A 57 -11.39 12.21 2.25
C TYR A 57 -12.71 12.83 2.69
N ASN A 58 -13.61 11.99 3.18
CA ASN A 58 -14.84 12.50 3.80
C ASN A 58 -14.49 13.36 5.04
N PRO A 59 -15.05 14.56 5.18
CA PRO A 59 -14.81 15.40 6.37
C PRO A 59 -15.03 14.68 7.71
N ALA A 60 -15.98 13.74 7.77
CA ALA A 60 -16.23 12.94 8.96
C ALA A 60 -15.08 11.97 9.33
N THR A 61 -14.06 11.79 8.45
CA THR A 61 -12.88 10.97 8.72
C THR A 61 -11.66 11.77 9.16
N VAL A 62 -11.76 13.07 9.28
CA VAL A 62 -10.70 13.91 9.85
C VAL A 62 -10.51 13.55 11.32
N ASN A 63 -9.27 13.32 11.73
CA ASN A 63 -8.98 13.01 13.12
C ASN A 63 -9.37 14.20 14.03
N PRO A 64 -10.07 13.99 15.15
CA PRO A 64 -10.54 15.04 16.02
C PRO A 64 -9.46 15.54 16.99
N TYR A 65 -8.21 15.60 16.55
CA TYR A 65 -7.07 16.05 17.34
C TYR A 65 -5.95 16.60 16.45
N VAL A 66 -5.13 17.47 17.02
CA VAL A 66 -3.89 17.97 16.40
C VAL A 66 -2.69 17.32 17.09
N ALA A 67 -1.93 16.52 16.33
CA ALA A 67 -0.70 15.91 16.84
C ALA A 67 0.41 16.96 16.95
N ILE A 68 1.13 16.99 18.08
CA ILE A 68 2.28 17.88 18.29
C ILE A 68 3.60 17.11 18.35
N ALA A 69 3.59 15.91 18.91
CA ALA A 69 4.74 15.01 18.92
C ALA A 69 4.29 13.56 18.88
N ALA A 70 5.16 12.69 18.36
CA ALA A 70 4.88 11.25 18.34
C ALA A 70 6.17 10.43 18.35
N ARG A 71 6.15 9.30 19.07
CA ARG A 71 7.26 8.32 19.12
C ARG A 71 6.72 6.90 19.26
N GLY A 72 7.26 5.99 18.47
CA GLY A 72 6.76 4.60 18.45
C GLY A 72 5.25 4.57 18.23
N PRO A 73 4.46 3.95 19.10
CA PRO A 73 3.00 3.93 18.98
C PRO A 73 2.30 5.13 19.65
N TRP A 74 3.03 6.08 20.22
CA TRP A 74 2.47 7.16 21.02
C TRP A 74 2.36 8.48 20.26
N ILE A 75 1.19 9.09 20.32
CA ILE A 75 0.93 10.45 19.82
C ILE A 75 0.57 11.32 21.03
N ILE A 76 1.14 12.52 21.06
CA ILE A 76 0.78 13.58 22.02
C ILE A 76 0.11 14.70 21.24
N THR A 77 -1.09 15.10 21.66
CA THR A 77 -1.84 16.18 20.98
C THR A 77 -1.45 17.56 21.50
N SER A 78 -1.79 18.59 20.75
CA SER A 78 -1.60 20.01 21.16
C SER A 78 -2.23 20.32 22.50
N HIS A 79 -3.36 19.69 22.85
CA HIS A 79 -4.06 19.82 24.12
C HIS A 79 -3.61 18.82 25.19
N GLY A 80 -2.49 18.10 24.92
CA GLY A 80 -1.85 17.21 25.88
C GLY A 80 -2.57 15.86 26.09
N ALA A 81 -3.44 15.44 25.18
CA ALA A 81 -3.95 14.07 25.20
C ALA A 81 -2.84 13.09 24.78
N VAL A 82 -2.84 11.90 25.38
CA VAL A 82 -1.92 10.80 25.04
C VAL A 82 -2.72 9.72 24.33
N LEU A 83 -2.38 9.46 23.10
CA LEU A 83 -3.05 8.48 22.24
C LEU A 83 -2.10 7.33 21.90
N HIS A 84 -2.66 6.14 21.75
CA HIS A 84 -1.93 4.99 21.22
C HIS A 84 -2.38 4.77 19.77
N ASP A 85 -1.46 4.96 18.83
CA ASP A 85 -1.70 4.72 17.42
C ASP A 85 -1.56 3.21 17.11
N ASN A 86 -2.61 2.62 16.58
CA ASN A 86 -2.64 1.22 16.19
C ASN A 86 -2.18 0.98 14.74
N GLY A 87 -1.44 1.91 14.16
CA GLY A 87 -0.69 1.69 12.93
C GLY A 87 -1.15 2.44 11.70
N GLY A 88 -1.85 3.59 11.85
CA GLY A 88 -2.02 4.62 10.82
C GLY A 88 -2.16 4.13 9.37
N TYR A 89 -3.23 3.45 8.99
CA TYR A 89 -3.41 2.84 7.65
C TYR A 89 -2.32 1.85 7.24
N GLY A 90 -1.50 1.37 8.20
CA GLY A 90 -0.41 0.46 7.93
C GLY A 90 0.84 1.09 7.37
N MET A 91 0.96 2.39 7.46
CA MET A 91 2.16 3.08 6.97
C MET A 91 3.30 3.06 7.98
N LEU A 92 3.00 2.96 9.27
CA LEU A 92 3.97 3.11 10.36
C LEU A 92 4.60 1.76 10.77
N GLY A 93 5.26 1.07 9.85
CA GLY A 93 5.95 -0.18 10.16
C GLY A 93 7.05 -0.04 11.23
N GLY A 94 7.71 1.10 11.30
CA GLY A 94 8.72 1.45 12.30
C GLY A 94 8.21 2.28 13.48
N GLY A 95 6.90 2.58 13.54
CA GLY A 95 6.34 3.55 14.47
C GLY A 95 6.66 5.00 14.10
N HIS A 96 6.20 5.93 14.92
CA HIS A 96 6.51 7.35 14.76
C HIS A 96 7.96 7.66 15.13
N GLY A 97 8.62 8.47 14.31
CA GLY A 97 9.96 9.00 14.58
C GLY A 97 11.04 7.93 14.81
N PRO A 98 11.19 6.91 13.95
CA PRO A 98 12.19 5.85 14.14
C PRO A 98 13.61 6.43 13.95
N ASP A 99 14.39 6.52 15.02
CA ASP A 99 15.70 7.16 15.02
C ASP A 99 16.67 6.56 13.99
N ASP A 100 16.66 5.24 13.82
CA ASP A 100 17.55 4.54 12.90
C ASP A 100 17.27 4.94 11.45
N ILE A 101 16.00 5.09 11.07
CA ILE A 101 15.59 5.48 9.72
C ILE A 101 15.89 6.96 9.49
N ILE A 102 15.50 7.83 10.44
CA ILE A 102 15.77 9.28 10.36
C ILE A 102 17.28 9.54 10.34
N GLY A 103 18.04 8.83 11.17
CA GLY A 103 19.49 8.94 11.22
C GLY A 103 20.18 8.53 9.92
N VAL A 104 19.59 7.60 9.14
CA VAL A 104 20.09 7.28 7.80
C VAL A 104 19.83 8.42 6.81
N MET A 105 18.66 9.08 6.89
CA MET A 105 18.31 10.18 6.00
C MET A 105 19.19 11.42 6.22
N SER A 106 19.79 11.61 7.40
CA SER A 106 20.71 12.73 7.69
C SER A 106 22.12 12.54 7.14
N LYS A 107 22.46 11.39 6.55
CA LYS A 107 23.79 11.13 5.99
C LYS A 107 23.94 11.74 4.60
N ASN A 108 25.19 12.09 4.23
CA ASN A 108 25.53 12.61 2.91
C ASN A 108 25.50 11.49 1.85
N TRP A 109 24.30 11.10 1.42
CA TRP A 109 24.12 10.17 0.31
C TRP A 109 24.17 10.89 -1.03
N VAL A 110 24.65 10.19 -2.06
CA VAL A 110 24.56 10.68 -3.43
C VAL A 110 23.09 10.75 -3.85
N MET A 111 22.62 11.95 -4.15
CA MET A 111 21.28 12.18 -4.70
C MET A 111 21.32 11.92 -6.21
N ALA A 112 21.04 10.68 -6.58
CA ALA A 112 21.11 10.24 -7.97
C ALA A 112 19.77 9.63 -8.41
N ASN A 113 19.41 9.83 -9.68
CA ASN A 113 18.29 9.15 -10.31
C ASN A 113 18.70 7.74 -10.79
N ILE A 114 17.75 6.99 -11.38
CA ILE A 114 17.98 5.62 -11.85
C ILE A 114 19.07 5.52 -12.94
N MET A 115 19.36 6.60 -13.66
CA MET A 115 20.39 6.66 -14.70
C MET A 115 21.81 6.80 -14.12
N THR A 116 21.93 7.14 -12.84
CA THR A 116 23.22 7.25 -12.16
C THR A 116 23.36 6.10 -11.17
N ALA A 117 24.22 5.14 -11.46
CA ALA A 117 24.46 4.00 -10.59
C ALA A 117 24.97 4.43 -9.20
N SER A 118 24.42 3.83 -8.14
CA SER A 118 24.85 4.13 -6.77
C SER A 118 24.92 2.86 -5.91
N PHE A 119 25.77 2.90 -4.89
CA PHE A 119 25.85 1.82 -3.89
C PHE A 119 24.56 1.71 -3.04
N SER A 120 23.76 2.76 -2.94
CA SER A 120 22.46 2.71 -2.25
C SER A 120 21.48 1.80 -2.98
N GLN A 121 21.47 1.81 -4.32
CA GLN A 121 20.67 0.88 -5.13
C GLN A 121 21.12 -0.58 -4.90
N LYS A 122 22.43 -0.81 -4.82
CA LYS A 122 22.99 -2.14 -4.53
C LYS A 122 22.54 -2.65 -3.16
N ARG A 123 22.69 -1.82 -2.12
CA ARG A 123 22.27 -2.16 -0.74
C ARG A 123 20.77 -2.46 -0.64
N LEU A 124 19.92 -1.63 -1.27
CA LEU A 124 18.48 -1.86 -1.29
C LEU A 124 18.13 -3.19 -1.98
N ALA A 125 18.73 -3.44 -3.15
CA ALA A 125 18.49 -4.69 -3.89
C ALA A 125 18.95 -5.93 -3.07
N GLU A 126 20.05 -5.86 -2.37
CA GLU A 126 20.53 -6.92 -1.49
C GLU A 126 19.60 -7.15 -0.28
N ALA A 127 19.13 -6.05 0.34
CA ALA A 127 18.17 -6.14 1.43
C ALA A 127 16.85 -6.76 0.98
N LEU A 128 16.31 -6.35 -0.17
CA LEU A 128 15.09 -6.93 -0.72
C LEU A 128 15.28 -8.40 -1.09
N ARG A 129 16.45 -8.78 -1.66
CA ARG A 129 16.74 -10.19 -1.98
C ARG A 129 16.88 -11.07 -0.75
N LYS A 130 17.30 -10.49 0.37
CA LYS A 130 17.38 -11.22 1.65
C LYS A 130 16.00 -11.36 2.29
N GLU A 131 15.18 -10.32 2.19
CA GLU A 131 13.86 -10.27 2.82
C GLU A 131 12.82 -11.09 2.04
N VAL A 132 12.80 -10.99 0.71
CA VAL A 132 11.83 -11.65 -0.14
C VAL A 132 12.32 -13.03 -0.55
N GLY A 133 11.55 -14.06 -0.24
CA GLY A 133 11.88 -15.47 -0.53
C GLY A 133 12.80 -16.12 0.50
N TYR A 134 12.99 -15.50 1.68
CA TYR A 134 13.82 -16.08 2.73
C TYR A 134 13.35 -17.50 3.16
N SER A 135 12.04 -17.74 3.13
CA SER A 135 11.45 -19.04 3.46
C SER A 135 11.68 -20.10 2.37
N ARG A 136 12.13 -19.68 1.20
CA ARG A 136 12.37 -20.52 0.02
C ARG A 136 13.86 -20.73 -0.26
N GLY A 137 14.73 -20.01 0.48
CA GLY A 137 16.19 -20.03 0.31
C GLY A 137 16.73 -19.06 -0.73
N GLU A 138 15.88 -18.47 -1.58
CA GLU A 138 16.29 -17.46 -2.57
C GLU A 138 15.14 -16.51 -2.94
N CYS A 139 15.51 -15.30 -3.38
CA CYS A 139 14.55 -14.35 -3.91
C CYS A 139 14.09 -14.77 -5.31
N PRO A 140 12.79 -14.96 -5.54
CA PRO A 140 12.27 -15.39 -6.83
C PRO A 140 12.19 -14.26 -7.86
N PHE A 141 12.32 -12.99 -7.45
CA PHE A 141 12.24 -11.85 -8.35
C PHE A 141 13.62 -11.45 -8.90
N SER A 142 13.73 -11.34 -10.21
CA SER A 142 14.98 -10.99 -10.88
C SER A 142 15.33 -9.51 -10.80
N LYS A 143 14.32 -8.63 -10.77
CA LYS A 143 14.48 -7.17 -10.85
C LYS A 143 13.52 -6.45 -9.89
N PHE A 144 13.94 -5.25 -9.46
CA PHE A 144 13.14 -4.34 -8.65
C PHE A 144 13.03 -2.98 -9.36
N VAL A 145 11.87 -2.34 -9.22
CA VAL A 145 11.61 -0.97 -9.73
C VAL A 145 11.17 -0.12 -8.55
N CYS A 146 11.87 0.98 -8.31
CA CYS A 146 11.53 1.93 -7.23
C CYS A 146 10.64 3.06 -7.76
N MET A 147 9.55 3.34 -7.05
CA MET A 147 8.59 4.40 -7.33
C MET A 147 8.34 5.21 -6.05
N ASN A 148 7.67 6.36 -6.16
CA ASN A 148 7.44 7.24 -5.01
C ASN A 148 6.23 6.83 -4.17
N SER A 149 5.30 6.05 -4.72
CA SER A 149 4.10 5.62 -4.01
C SER A 149 3.61 4.23 -4.43
N GLY A 150 2.77 3.60 -3.60
CA GLY A 150 2.14 2.33 -3.94
C GLY A 150 1.25 2.41 -5.18
N SER A 151 0.51 3.52 -5.37
CA SER A 151 -0.30 3.73 -6.58
C SER A 151 0.56 3.80 -7.84
N GLU A 152 1.75 4.38 -7.77
CA GLU A 152 2.70 4.39 -8.88
C GLU A 152 3.31 3.01 -9.11
N SER A 153 3.62 2.26 -8.05
CA SER A 153 4.12 0.88 -8.17
C SER A 153 3.11 -0.01 -8.90
N VAL A 154 1.83 0.05 -8.52
CA VAL A 154 0.76 -0.68 -9.24
C VAL A 154 0.61 -0.16 -10.67
N THR A 155 0.71 1.16 -10.91
CA THR A 155 0.66 1.73 -12.27
C THR A 155 1.77 1.15 -13.16
N ILE A 156 2.99 1.03 -12.66
CA ILE A 156 4.11 0.42 -13.41
C ILE A 156 3.88 -1.08 -13.60
N GLY A 157 3.41 -1.80 -12.57
CA GLY A 157 3.03 -3.21 -12.70
C GLY A 157 2.00 -3.43 -13.81
N MET A 158 0.95 -2.61 -13.83
CA MET A 158 -0.07 -2.65 -14.89
C MET A 158 0.48 -2.24 -16.26
N ARG A 159 1.48 -1.35 -16.32
CA ARG A 159 2.14 -1.01 -17.59
C ARG A 159 2.97 -2.16 -18.13
N ILE A 160 3.63 -2.93 -17.27
CA ILE A 160 4.34 -4.15 -17.66
C ILE A 160 3.35 -5.17 -18.22
N ALA A 161 2.21 -5.35 -17.55
CA ALA A 161 1.13 -6.22 -18.05
C ALA A 161 0.56 -5.74 -19.40
N ASP A 162 0.45 -4.43 -19.62
CA ASP A 162 0.01 -3.82 -20.87
C ASP A 162 1.01 -4.09 -22.03
N VAL A 163 2.31 -4.08 -21.75
CA VAL A 163 3.32 -4.47 -22.73
C VAL A 163 3.15 -5.94 -23.13
N ASN A 164 2.92 -6.84 -22.16
CA ASN A 164 2.58 -8.23 -22.45
C ASN A 164 1.28 -8.34 -23.26
N ALA A 165 0.25 -7.59 -22.87
CA ALA A 165 -1.03 -7.60 -23.61
C ALA A 165 -0.87 -7.14 -25.06
N ASN A 166 -0.03 -6.12 -25.30
CA ASN A 166 0.28 -5.68 -26.67
C ASN A 166 0.97 -6.79 -27.50
N GLN A 167 1.86 -7.55 -26.89
CA GLN A 167 2.51 -8.70 -27.57
C GLN A 167 1.52 -9.84 -27.82
N MET A 168 0.64 -10.11 -26.87
CA MET A 168 -0.33 -11.20 -26.95
C MET A 168 -1.46 -10.92 -27.93
N THR A 169 -1.89 -9.65 -28.07
CA THR A 169 -3.04 -9.26 -28.91
C THR A 169 -2.68 -8.54 -30.21
N GLY A 170 -1.40 -8.18 -30.38
CA GLY A 170 -0.87 -7.58 -31.60
C GLY A 170 -0.69 -8.60 -32.74
N PRO A 171 -0.23 -8.14 -33.91
CA PRO A 171 -0.03 -9.00 -35.08
C PRO A 171 0.88 -10.19 -34.80
N GLY A 172 0.42 -11.40 -35.08
CA GLY A 172 1.10 -12.66 -34.78
C GLY A 172 1.07 -13.11 -33.33
N GLY A 173 0.39 -12.38 -32.46
CA GLY A 173 0.19 -12.75 -31.07
C GLY A 173 -0.83 -13.87 -30.89
N ARG A 174 -0.72 -14.65 -29.81
CA ARG A 174 -1.61 -15.78 -29.51
C ARG A 174 -3.09 -15.41 -29.46
N HIS A 175 -3.38 -14.17 -29.06
CA HIS A 175 -4.73 -13.61 -28.91
C HIS A 175 -4.96 -12.41 -29.86
N GLU A 176 -4.37 -12.46 -31.04
CA GLU A 176 -4.42 -11.37 -32.01
C GLU A 176 -5.83 -10.82 -32.20
N GLY A 177 -5.97 -9.47 -32.10
CA GLY A 177 -7.20 -8.74 -32.32
C GLY A 177 -8.25 -8.84 -31.20
N LYS A 178 -8.05 -9.64 -30.15
CA LYS A 178 -9.00 -9.76 -29.05
C LYS A 178 -9.05 -8.49 -28.20
N PRO A 179 -10.25 -8.02 -27.79
CA PRO A 179 -10.37 -6.92 -26.81
C PRO A 179 -9.78 -7.32 -25.45
N ILE A 180 -9.22 -6.33 -24.77
CA ILE A 180 -8.46 -6.54 -23.52
C ILE A 180 -9.34 -6.26 -22.30
N LYS A 181 -9.38 -7.21 -21.36
CA LYS A 181 -10.06 -7.06 -20.06
C LYS A 181 -9.07 -7.31 -18.91
N LYS A 182 -9.45 -6.92 -17.70
CA LYS A 182 -8.69 -7.09 -16.45
C LYS A 182 -9.57 -7.73 -15.39
N ILE A 183 -8.98 -8.52 -14.50
CA ILE A 183 -9.66 -9.08 -13.35
C ILE A 183 -9.17 -8.38 -12.08
N ALA A 184 -10.12 -7.94 -11.26
CA ALA A 184 -9.88 -7.50 -9.90
C ALA A 184 -10.81 -8.26 -8.93
N LEU A 185 -10.43 -8.35 -7.66
CA LEU A 185 -11.29 -8.97 -6.66
C LEU A 185 -12.31 -7.95 -6.13
N LYS A 186 -13.46 -8.46 -5.71
CA LYS A 186 -14.48 -7.66 -5.05
C LYS A 186 -13.91 -7.02 -3.78
N GLN A 187 -14.28 -5.75 -3.56
CA GLN A 187 -13.77 -4.92 -2.46
C GLN A 187 -12.24 -4.68 -2.46
N ALA A 188 -11.52 -5.04 -3.53
CA ALA A 188 -10.09 -4.74 -3.63
C ALA A 188 -9.81 -3.24 -3.70
N PHE A 189 -8.61 -2.85 -3.23
CA PHE A 189 -8.09 -1.49 -3.33
C PHE A 189 -6.64 -1.51 -3.78
N HIS A 190 -6.37 -0.93 -4.96
CA HIS A 190 -5.05 -0.96 -5.60
C HIS A 190 -4.41 0.42 -5.81
N GLY A 191 -5.07 1.46 -5.36
CA GLY A 191 -4.55 2.83 -5.45
C GLY A 191 -5.53 3.82 -6.10
N ARG A 192 -5.07 5.08 -6.21
CA ARG A 192 -5.90 6.24 -6.58
C ARG A 192 -5.53 6.86 -7.92
N THR A 193 -4.36 6.55 -8.49
CA THR A 193 -4.01 6.98 -9.84
C THR A 193 -4.85 6.23 -10.87
N GLN A 194 -5.00 6.79 -12.08
CA GLN A 194 -6.02 6.35 -13.06
C GLN A 194 -6.09 4.83 -13.26
N ARG A 195 -4.97 4.15 -13.54
CA ARG A 195 -4.98 2.70 -13.83
C ARG A 195 -5.31 1.85 -12.59
N PRO A 196 -4.65 2.03 -11.44
CA PRO A 196 -4.99 1.33 -10.21
C PRO A 196 -6.42 1.59 -9.73
N ALA A 197 -6.92 2.82 -9.92
CA ALA A 197 -8.29 3.17 -9.55
C ALA A 197 -9.34 2.39 -10.36
N LEU A 198 -9.03 2.02 -11.62
CA LEU A 198 -9.93 1.18 -12.44
C LEU A 198 -10.18 -0.19 -11.81
N ILE A 199 -9.17 -0.79 -11.19
CA ILE A 199 -9.24 -2.11 -10.55
C ILE A 199 -9.51 -2.03 -9.04
N SER A 200 -9.71 -0.83 -8.46
CA SER A 200 -10.09 -0.63 -7.06
C SER A 200 -11.61 -0.70 -6.92
N ASP A 201 -12.15 -1.90 -6.72
CA ASP A 201 -13.60 -2.14 -6.65
C ASP A 201 -14.25 -1.46 -5.44
N SER A 202 -13.56 -1.37 -4.29
CA SER A 202 -14.03 -0.69 -3.08
C SER A 202 -14.39 0.79 -3.29
N CYS A 203 -13.75 1.44 -4.28
CA CYS A 203 -14.00 2.84 -4.63
C CYS A 203 -14.90 3.01 -5.87
N LYS A 204 -15.35 1.94 -6.50
CA LYS A 204 -16.07 1.92 -7.78
C LYS A 204 -17.26 2.88 -7.81
N THR A 205 -18.16 2.77 -6.84
CA THR A 205 -19.38 3.59 -6.80
C THR A 205 -19.07 5.08 -6.71
N LYS A 206 -18.09 5.46 -5.89
CA LYS A 206 -17.63 6.85 -5.74
C LYS A 206 -17.02 7.37 -7.03
N TYR A 207 -16.20 6.58 -7.70
CA TYR A 207 -15.54 6.99 -8.94
C TYR A 207 -16.52 7.13 -10.10
N ILE A 208 -17.44 6.18 -10.30
CA ILE A 208 -18.47 6.25 -11.35
C ILE A 208 -19.35 7.48 -11.16
N LYS A 209 -19.71 7.81 -9.90
CA LYS A 209 -20.54 8.97 -9.60
C LYS A 209 -19.85 10.30 -9.92
N ASN A 210 -18.54 10.40 -9.67
CA ASN A 210 -17.83 11.68 -9.65
C ASN A 210 -16.88 11.90 -10.84
N LEU A 211 -16.44 10.85 -11.54
CA LEU A 211 -15.39 10.93 -12.55
C LEU A 211 -15.90 10.46 -13.92
N ALA A 212 -15.87 11.35 -14.91
CA ALA A 212 -16.34 11.05 -16.26
C ALA A 212 -15.59 9.87 -16.92
N THR A 213 -14.28 9.73 -16.64
CA THR A 213 -13.42 8.66 -17.18
C THR A 213 -13.70 7.27 -16.58
N PHE A 214 -14.58 7.19 -15.56
CA PHE A 214 -14.97 5.92 -14.93
C PHE A 214 -16.37 5.43 -15.29
N ARG A 215 -17.06 6.10 -16.22
CA ARG A 215 -18.41 5.71 -16.65
C ARG A 215 -18.42 4.40 -17.41
N ASP A 216 -17.39 4.17 -18.24
CA ASP A 216 -17.21 2.93 -18.98
C ASP A 216 -16.19 2.03 -18.25
N ARG A 217 -16.65 0.88 -17.78
CA ARG A 217 -15.84 -0.13 -17.08
C ARG A 217 -16.03 -1.54 -17.64
N GLU A 218 -16.47 -1.69 -18.87
CA GLU A 218 -16.67 -3.00 -19.51
C GLU A 218 -15.38 -3.83 -19.59
N SER A 219 -14.22 -3.16 -19.52
CA SER A 219 -12.90 -3.81 -19.47
C SER A 219 -12.53 -4.41 -18.13
N ILE A 220 -13.33 -4.21 -17.06
CA ILE A 220 -13.01 -4.69 -15.70
C ILE A 220 -14.02 -5.77 -15.28
N ILE A 221 -13.51 -6.94 -14.96
CA ILE A 221 -14.29 -8.07 -14.44
C ILE A 221 -13.98 -8.20 -12.95
N ILE A 222 -15.02 -8.27 -12.13
CA ILE A 222 -14.89 -8.44 -10.67
C ILE A 222 -15.18 -9.90 -10.33
N VAL A 223 -14.29 -10.51 -9.55
CA VAL A 223 -14.37 -11.89 -9.05
C VAL A 223 -14.46 -11.87 -7.53
N GLU A 224 -15.30 -12.75 -6.96
CA GLU A 224 -15.38 -12.92 -5.50
C GLU A 224 -14.08 -13.54 -4.97
N PRO A 225 -13.48 -12.98 -3.89
CA PRO A 225 -12.30 -13.58 -3.26
C PRO A 225 -12.55 -15.02 -2.85
N ASN A 226 -11.58 -15.89 -3.10
CA ASN A 226 -11.61 -17.31 -2.77
C ASN A 226 -12.72 -18.14 -3.47
N ASN A 227 -13.42 -17.58 -4.45
CA ASN A 227 -14.37 -18.30 -5.29
C ASN A 227 -13.69 -18.81 -6.57
N ILE A 228 -13.17 -20.04 -6.49
CA ILE A 228 -12.46 -20.69 -7.61
C ILE A 228 -13.39 -20.87 -8.82
N ALA A 229 -14.65 -21.24 -8.61
CA ALA A 229 -15.58 -21.45 -9.70
C ALA A 229 -15.89 -20.16 -10.45
N ASP A 230 -16.04 -19.03 -9.73
CA ASP A 230 -16.21 -17.71 -10.33
C ASP A 230 -14.98 -17.32 -11.18
N LEU A 231 -13.78 -17.49 -10.64
CA LEU A 231 -12.54 -17.26 -11.35
C LEU A 231 -12.41 -18.10 -12.63
N GLN A 232 -12.67 -19.40 -12.55
CA GLN A 232 -12.64 -20.31 -13.70
C GLN A 232 -13.65 -19.91 -14.77
N SER A 233 -14.85 -19.48 -14.36
CA SER A 233 -15.90 -19.03 -15.29
C SER A 233 -15.43 -17.85 -16.15
N VAL A 234 -14.66 -16.90 -15.58
CA VAL A 234 -14.13 -15.75 -16.30
C VAL A 234 -13.14 -16.18 -17.40
N PHE A 235 -12.22 -17.13 -17.12
CA PHE A 235 -11.29 -17.62 -18.13
C PHE A 235 -11.99 -18.45 -19.20
N THR A 236 -13.02 -19.25 -18.84
CA THR A 236 -13.86 -19.96 -19.80
C THR A 236 -14.59 -18.97 -20.74
N ARG A 237 -15.11 -17.89 -20.18
CA ARG A 237 -15.74 -16.82 -20.98
C ARG A 237 -14.72 -16.09 -21.85
N ALA A 238 -13.49 -15.90 -21.40
CA ALA A 238 -12.45 -15.28 -22.22
C ALA A 238 -12.22 -16.06 -23.52
N GLU A 239 -12.27 -17.37 -23.48
CA GLU A 239 -12.15 -18.21 -24.68
C GLU A 239 -13.43 -18.19 -25.53
N SER A 240 -14.61 -18.35 -24.93
CA SER A 240 -15.88 -18.44 -25.66
C SER A 240 -16.38 -17.09 -26.21
N GLU A 241 -16.18 -15.99 -25.50
CA GLU A 241 -16.57 -14.64 -25.89
C GLU A 241 -15.46 -13.91 -26.68
N GLY A 242 -14.24 -14.44 -26.72
CA GLY A 242 -13.14 -13.95 -27.54
C GLY A 242 -12.48 -12.67 -27.00
N PHE A 243 -12.16 -12.58 -25.72
CA PHE A 243 -11.36 -11.49 -25.14
C PHE A 243 -10.07 -12.00 -24.48
N PHE A 244 -9.10 -11.10 -24.33
CA PHE A 244 -7.84 -11.39 -23.63
C PHE A 244 -7.85 -10.76 -22.23
N ILE A 245 -7.40 -11.52 -21.23
CA ILE A 245 -7.20 -11.03 -19.86
C ILE A 245 -5.78 -10.52 -19.72
N GLU A 246 -5.58 -9.21 -19.62
CA GLU A 246 -4.27 -8.57 -19.45
C GLU A 246 -3.62 -9.01 -18.12
N LEU A 247 -4.37 -8.85 -17.02
CA LEU A 247 -3.90 -9.21 -15.70
C LEU A 247 -5.04 -9.62 -14.76
N LEU A 248 -4.69 -10.41 -13.76
CA LEU A 248 -5.43 -10.59 -12.52
C LEU A 248 -4.67 -9.89 -11.41
N ALA A 249 -5.31 -8.93 -10.72
CA ALA A 249 -4.78 -8.25 -9.56
C ALA A 249 -5.44 -8.77 -8.28
N LEU A 250 -4.64 -9.06 -7.25
CA LEU A 250 -5.13 -9.47 -5.94
C LEU A 250 -4.27 -8.90 -4.80
N GLU A 251 -4.89 -8.66 -3.65
CA GLU A 251 -4.20 -8.37 -2.39
C GLU A 251 -4.09 -9.68 -1.59
N PRO A 252 -2.90 -10.04 -1.05
CA PRO A 252 -2.75 -11.27 -0.25
C PRO A 252 -3.65 -11.30 0.99
N VAL A 253 -3.82 -10.12 1.60
CA VAL A 253 -4.82 -9.83 2.63
C VAL A 253 -5.40 -8.48 2.26
N GLN A 254 -6.70 -8.43 2.01
CA GLN A 254 -7.36 -7.17 1.65
C GLN A 254 -7.28 -6.15 2.79
N GLY A 255 -7.03 -4.92 2.41
CA GLY A 255 -6.88 -3.82 3.36
C GLY A 255 -8.12 -2.96 3.50
N GLU A 256 -8.32 -2.02 2.57
CA GLU A 256 -9.28 -0.91 2.73
C GLU A 256 -10.74 -1.34 2.56
N GLY A 257 -11.06 -2.15 1.58
CA GLY A 257 -12.45 -2.48 1.25
C GLY A 257 -13.03 -3.65 2.02
N SER A 258 -12.19 -4.63 2.38
CA SER A 258 -12.58 -5.81 3.19
C SER A 258 -11.44 -6.20 4.14
N PRO A 259 -11.22 -5.43 5.22
CA PRO A 259 -10.06 -5.61 6.07
C PRO A 259 -9.95 -7.01 6.65
N GLY A 260 -8.79 -7.64 6.43
CA GLY A 260 -8.48 -8.96 6.98
C GLY A 260 -8.96 -10.15 6.12
N GLN A 261 -9.60 -9.89 4.97
CA GLN A 261 -9.94 -10.95 4.02
C GLN A 261 -8.66 -11.45 3.35
N ASP A 262 -8.19 -12.62 3.73
CA ASP A 262 -7.02 -13.25 3.13
C ASP A 262 -7.37 -14.11 1.91
N ILE A 263 -6.38 -14.35 1.07
CA ILE A 263 -6.49 -15.24 -0.09
C ILE A 263 -6.03 -16.63 0.31
N SER A 264 -6.87 -17.61 0.04
CA SER A 264 -6.52 -19.02 0.28
C SER A 264 -5.42 -19.48 -0.69
N ARG A 265 -4.64 -20.46 -0.26
CA ARG A 265 -3.60 -21.06 -1.08
C ARG A 265 -4.19 -21.67 -2.37
N GLU A 266 -5.34 -22.33 -2.25
CA GLU A 266 -6.03 -22.99 -3.35
C GLU A 266 -6.48 -21.97 -4.42
N PHE A 267 -7.05 -20.83 -3.99
CA PHE A 267 -7.43 -19.76 -4.90
C PHE A 267 -6.22 -19.15 -5.60
N TYR A 268 -5.15 -18.91 -4.86
CA TYR A 268 -3.90 -18.39 -5.43
C TYR A 268 -3.30 -19.36 -6.47
N ASP A 269 -3.22 -20.65 -6.16
CA ASP A 269 -2.67 -21.65 -7.06
C ASP A 269 -3.49 -21.73 -8.36
N GLU A 270 -4.82 -21.67 -8.26
CA GLU A 270 -5.70 -21.65 -9.43
C GLU A 270 -5.56 -20.35 -10.23
N ALA A 271 -5.49 -19.19 -9.54
CA ALA A 271 -5.23 -17.90 -10.20
C ALA A 271 -3.91 -17.94 -10.97
N ARG A 272 -2.87 -18.50 -10.38
CA ARG A 272 -1.55 -18.62 -11.02
C ARG A 272 -1.57 -19.61 -12.20
N ARG A 273 -2.28 -20.72 -12.07
CA ARG A 273 -2.45 -21.70 -13.14
C ARG A 273 -3.14 -21.07 -14.34
N LEU A 274 -4.31 -20.48 -14.12
CA LEU A 274 -5.13 -19.88 -15.17
C LEU A 274 -4.41 -18.73 -15.88
N THR A 275 -3.78 -17.82 -15.13
CA THR A 275 -3.01 -16.72 -15.74
C THR A 275 -1.86 -17.23 -16.58
N THR A 276 -1.14 -18.25 -16.12
CA THR A 276 -0.02 -18.88 -16.89
C THR A 276 -0.52 -19.49 -18.19
N GLU A 277 -1.60 -20.28 -18.12
CA GLU A 277 -2.16 -20.98 -19.29
C GLU A 277 -2.73 -20.02 -20.33
N HIS A 278 -3.35 -18.92 -19.87
CA HIS A 278 -3.94 -17.90 -20.76
C HIS A 278 -2.89 -16.93 -21.34
N GLY A 279 -1.71 -16.82 -20.72
CA GLY A 279 -0.69 -15.83 -21.06
C GLY A 279 -0.91 -14.46 -20.44
N SER A 280 -1.77 -14.41 -19.42
CA SER A 280 -2.04 -13.23 -18.59
C SER A 280 -0.96 -13.05 -17.52
N MET A 281 -0.89 -11.86 -16.91
CA MET A 281 -0.03 -11.65 -15.75
C MET A 281 -0.81 -11.72 -14.43
N LEU A 282 -0.17 -12.29 -13.41
CA LEU A 282 -0.63 -12.24 -12.03
C LEU A 282 0.13 -11.14 -11.28
N LEU A 283 -0.60 -10.11 -10.84
CA LEU A 283 -0.08 -9.02 -10.00
C LEU A 283 -0.58 -9.21 -8.57
N VAL A 284 0.35 -9.34 -7.65
CA VAL A 284 0.06 -9.37 -6.22
C VAL A 284 0.35 -7.99 -5.63
N ASP A 285 -0.64 -7.42 -4.98
CA ASP A 285 -0.53 -6.11 -4.32
C ASP A 285 -0.37 -6.29 -2.81
N SER A 286 0.88 -6.30 -2.37
CA SER A 286 1.27 -6.40 -0.95
C SER A 286 1.48 -5.03 -0.29
N ILE A 287 1.03 -3.94 -0.91
CA ILE A 287 1.23 -2.58 -0.39
C ILE A 287 0.67 -2.42 1.03
N GLN A 288 -0.50 -2.96 1.29
CA GLN A 288 -1.12 -2.88 2.61
C GLN A 288 -0.86 -4.11 3.48
N ALA A 289 -0.70 -5.27 2.85
CA ALA A 289 -0.51 -6.54 3.54
C ALA A 289 0.96 -6.78 3.98
N GLY A 290 1.93 -6.21 3.26
CA GLY A 290 3.36 -6.42 3.53
C GLY A 290 3.74 -6.10 4.97
N PHE A 291 4.44 -7.03 5.63
CA PHE A 291 4.75 -7.08 7.06
C PHE A 291 3.55 -7.19 8.01
N ARG A 292 2.40 -6.59 7.65
CA ARG A 292 1.22 -6.50 8.53
C ARG A 292 0.31 -7.72 8.47
N GLY A 293 0.15 -8.31 7.30
CA GLY A 293 -0.81 -9.41 7.12
C GLY A 293 -0.38 -10.68 7.84
N LYS A 294 0.80 -11.18 7.51
CA LYS A 294 1.35 -12.45 8.04
C LYS A 294 2.78 -12.31 8.57
N GLY A 295 3.26 -11.08 8.82
CA GLY A 295 4.60 -10.82 9.32
C GLY A 295 5.72 -10.90 8.27
N CYS A 296 5.40 -11.15 7.01
CA CYS A 296 6.33 -11.22 5.88
C CYS A 296 6.05 -10.07 4.90
N LEU A 297 7.06 -9.63 4.17
CA LEU A 297 6.91 -8.60 3.13
C LEU A 297 6.13 -9.14 1.93
N SER A 298 6.47 -10.34 1.48
CA SER A 298 5.97 -10.95 0.24
C SER A 298 5.04 -12.13 0.51
N ILE A 299 4.05 -12.31 -0.38
CA ILE A 299 3.16 -13.48 -0.36
C ILE A 299 3.96 -14.80 -0.48
N VAL A 300 5.10 -14.78 -1.15
CA VAL A 300 5.91 -16.00 -1.37
C VAL A 300 6.48 -16.58 -0.07
N ASP A 301 6.52 -15.79 0.99
CA ASP A 301 6.97 -16.17 2.33
C ASP A 301 5.84 -16.43 3.33
N TYR A 302 4.58 -16.28 2.90
CA TYR A 302 3.44 -16.57 3.77
C TYR A 302 3.42 -18.04 4.19
N PRO A 303 3.01 -18.36 5.43
CA PRO A 303 2.82 -19.73 5.86
C PRO A 303 1.94 -20.52 4.88
N GLY A 304 2.47 -21.63 4.35
CA GLY A 304 1.80 -22.44 3.34
C GLY A 304 2.04 -22.02 1.87
N PHE A 305 2.71 -20.89 1.61
CA PHE A 305 2.99 -20.41 0.24
C PHE A 305 4.43 -20.66 -0.23
N GLN A 306 5.29 -21.25 0.60
CA GLN A 306 6.72 -21.47 0.29
C GLN A 306 6.95 -22.28 -0.99
N THR A 307 6.01 -23.14 -1.36
CA THR A 307 6.06 -23.97 -2.57
C THR A 307 5.16 -23.47 -3.70
N ALA A 308 4.44 -22.35 -3.50
CA ALA A 308 3.58 -21.78 -4.52
C ALA A 308 4.40 -21.28 -5.72
N LYS A 309 3.87 -21.38 -6.94
CA LYS A 309 4.46 -20.68 -8.08
C LYS A 309 4.41 -19.17 -7.84
N VAL A 310 5.52 -18.48 -8.11
CA VAL A 310 5.62 -17.04 -7.86
C VAL A 310 4.71 -16.23 -8.78
N PRO A 311 4.20 -15.07 -8.35
CA PRO A 311 3.48 -14.16 -9.24
C PRO A 311 4.46 -13.54 -10.26
N ASP A 312 3.93 -12.99 -11.34
CA ASP A 312 4.77 -12.27 -12.31
C ASP A 312 5.26 -10.94 -11.74
N LEU A 313 4.40 -10.29 -10.96
CA LEU A 313 4.63 -8.97 -10.37
C LEU A 313 4.14 -8.95 -8.92
N GLU A 314 4.90 -8.30 -8.06
CA GLU A 314 4.46 -7.98 -6.70
C GLU A 314 4.81 -6.54 -6.36
N THR A 315 3.89 -5.79 -5.74
CA THR A 315 4.07 -4.38 -5.37
C THR A 315 4.06 -4.21 -3.86
N TRP A 316 4.98 -3.36 -3.36
CA TRP A 316 5.15 -3.04 -1.94
C TRP A 316 5.19 -1.53 -1.73
N SER A 317 4.80 -1.08 -0.53
CA SER A 317 4.89 0.31 -0.07
C SER A 317 4.56 0.37 1.43
N LYS A 318 3.85 1.38 1.90
CA LYS A 318 3.34 1.54 3.28
C LYS A 318 4.37 1.12 4.35
N ALA A 319 4.19 -0.03 4.99
CA ALA A 319 5.07 -0.49 6.06
C ALA A 319 6.55 -0.62 5.64
N LEU A 320 6.83 -0.93 4.36
CA LEU A 320 8.20 -0.94 3.82
C LEU A 320 8.85 0.44 3.85
N ASN A 321 8.08 1.51 3.67
CA ASN A 321 8.56 2.89 3.72
C ASN A 321 8.70 3.39 5.17
N ALA A 322 8.28 2.62 6.15
CA ALA A 322 8.29 2.95 7.58
C ALA A 322 7.61 4.29 7.93
N GLY A 323 6.64 4.72 7.14
CA GLY A 323 5.92 5.98 7.32
C GLY A 323 6.71 7.24 6.98
N GLN A 324 7.88 7.09 6.37
CA GLN A 324 8.70 8.21 5.93
C GLN A 324 8.49 8.44 4.43
N TYR A 325 8.20 9.68 4.04
CA TYR A 325 7.96 10.11 2.66
C TYR A 325 9.07 11.04 2.18
#